data_0568d4c215c02d038670d4410182be27
#
_entry.id   0568d4c215c02d038670d4410182be27
#
_cell.length_a   1.000
_cell.length_b   1.000
_cell.length_c   1.000
_cell.angle_alpha   90.00
_cell.angle_beta   90.00
_cell.angle_gamma   90.00
#
_symmetry.space_group_name_H-M   'P 1'
#
loop_
_entity.id
_entity.type
_entity.pdbx_description
1 polymer ?
#
loop_
_entity_poly.entity_id
_entity_poly.type
_entity_poly.pdbx_seq_one_letter_code
_entity_poly.pdbx_strand_id
1 'polypeptide(L)'
;MGGNEFIRDVQAEIFALVDERAGVSLATRLTNKRRRMADEGVCKSKRDKLNKVDVIADDKKLIEIYLAVVKEMAVQRGAKIA
;
A
#
# COMPACT_ATOMS: atom_id res chain seq x y z
N MET A 1 23.81 2.26 -3.84
CA MET A 1 23.63 2.83 -2.54
C MET A 1 22.33 2.49 -1.92
N GLY A 2 22.34 2.28 -0.65
CA GLY A 2 21.28 1.64 0.04
C GLY A 2 20.00 2.41 0.27
N GLY A 3 19.91 3.69 -0.05
CA GLY A 3 18.74 4.49 0.26
C GLY A 3 17.45 3.99 -0.34
N ASN A 4 17.46 3.67 -1.61
CA ASN A 4 16.25 3.19 -2.28
C ASN A 4 15.84 1.81 -1.82
N GLU A 5 16.79 0.94 -1.55
CA GLU A 5 16.50 -0.40 -1.04
C GLU A 5 15.87 -0.33 0.34
N PHE A 6 16.39 0.56 1.18
CA PHE A 6 15.85 0.79 2.52
C PHE A 6 14.38 1.20 2.46
N ILE A 7 14.05 2.13 1.57
CA ILE A 7 12.67 2.62 1.42
C ILE A 7 11.74 1.50 0.95
N ARG A 8 12.20 0.66 0.04
CA ARG A 8 11.41 -0.48 -0.44
C ARG A 8 11.09 -1.46 0.67
N ASP A 9 12.08 -1.76 1.52
CA ASP A 9 11.90 -2.68 2.63
C ASP A 9 10.85 -2.16 3.61
N VAL A 10 10.91 -0.86 3.92
CA VAL A 10 9.95 -0.24 4.82
C VAL A 10 8.53 -0.30 4.24
N GLN A 11 8.38 0.00 2.96
CA GLN A 11 7.08 -0.06 2.32
C GLN A 11 6.52 -1.48 2.30
N ALA A 12 7.37 -2.47 2.03
CA ALA A 12 6.94 -3.86 2.02
C ALA A 12 6.43 -4.28 3.40
N GLU A 13 7.12 -3.87 4.46
CA GLU A 13 6.69 -4.16 5.83
C GLU A 13 5.35 -3.50 6.15
N ILE A 14 5.19 -2.25 5.74
CA ILE A 14 3.95 -1.50 5.95
C ILE A 14 2.79 -2.22 5.28
N PHE A 15 2.95 -2.60 4.03
CA PHE A 15 1.89 -3.29 3.29
C PHE A 15 1.56 -4.64 3.90
N ALA A 16 2.58 -5.38 4.34
CA ALA A 16 2.35 -6.67 5.00
C ALA A 16 1.55 -6.50 6.30
N LEU A 17 1.87 -5.48 7.08
CA LEU A 17 1.15 -5.20 8.32
C LEU A 17 -0.29 -4.77 8.04
N VAL A 18 -0.49 -3.98 6.99
CA VAL A 18 -1.85 -3.58 6.60
C VAL A 18 -2.67 -4.80 6.19
N ASP A 19 -2.09 -5.70 5.40
CA ASP A 19 -2.75 -6.94 5.00
C ASP A 19 -3.19 -7.74 6.24
N GLU A 20 -2.27 -7.90 7.18
CA GLU A 20 -2.52 -8.67 8.39
C GLU A 20 -3.61 -8.04 9.25
N ARG A 21 -3.52 -6.75 9.50
CA ARG A 21 -4.48 -6.05 10.36
C ARG A 21 -5.86 -5.93 9.74
N ALA A 22 -5.90 -5.70 8.43
CA ALA A 22 -7.18 -5.57 7.73
C ALA A 22 -7.79 -6.92 7.38
N GLY A 23 -7.01 -8.00 7.45
CA GLY A 23 -7.47 -9.31 7.06
C GLY A 23 -7.74 -9.42 5.56
N VAL A 24 -7.00 -8.68 4.75
CA VAL A 24 -7.17 -8.66 3.29
C VAL A 24 -5.82 -8.85 2.61
N SER A 25 -5.85 -9.12 1.32
CA SER A 25 -4.65 -9.17 0.50
C SER A 25 -4.63 -7.97 -0.45
N LEU A 26 -3.74 -7.03 -0.20
CA LEU A 26 -3.61 -5.87 -1.08
C LEU A 26 -3.21 -6.29 -2.49
N ALA A 27 -2.37 -7.31 -2.63
CA ALA A 27 -1.96 -7.81 -3.93
C ALA A 27 -3.15 -8.34 -4.72
N THR A 28 -4.03 -9.10 -4.07
CA THR A 28 -5.23 -9.63 -4.70
C THR A 28 -6.18 -8.51 -5.10
N ARG A 29 -6.38 -7.55 -4.20
CA ARG A 29 -7.22 -6.39 -4.49
C ARG A 29 -6.69 -5.57 -5.65
N LEU A 30 -5.37 -5.41 -5.73
CA LEU A 30 -4.74 -4.69 -6.82
C LEU A 30 -4.97 -5.40 -8.15
N THR A 31 -4.81 -6.72 -8.18
CA THR A 31 -5.06 -7.53 -9.37
C THR A 31 -6.52 -7.39 -9.82
N ASN A 32 -7.45 -7.48 -8.87
CA ASN A 32 -8.87 -7.35 -9.18
C ASN A 32 -9.22 -5.96 -9.69
N LYS A 33 -8.61 -4.93 -9.11
CA LYS A 33 -8.83 -3.56 -9.56
C LYS A 33 -8.34 -3.37 -10.99
N ARG A 34 -7.16 -3.89 -11.31
CA ARG A 34 -6.61 -3.82 -12.66
C ARG A 34 -7.53 -4.53 -13.67
N ARG A 35 -8.05 -5.69 -13.28
CA ARG A 35 -8.96 -6.45 -14.12
C ARG A 35 -10.26 -5.68 -14.38
N ARG A 36 -10.82 -5.08 -13.36
CA ARG A 36 -12.02 -4.25 -13.48
C ARG A 36 -11.77 -3.07 -14.40
N MET A 37 -10.64 -2.39 -14.24
CA MET A 37 -10.29 -1.27 -15.10
C MET A 37 -10.12 -1.69 -16.54
N ALA A 38 -9.58 -2.88 -16.79
CA ALA A 38 -9.46 -3.41 -18.15
C ALA A 38 -10.85 -3.61 -18.76
N ASP A 39 -11.79 -4.15 -17.98
CA ASP A 39 -13.17 -4.36 -18.43
C ASP A 39 -13.87 -3.04 -18.72
N GLU A 40 -13.50 -1.98 -18.00
CA GLU A 40 -14.06 -0.65 -18.22
C GLU A 40 -13.39 0.11 -19.37
N GLY A 41 -12.40 -0.51 -20.00
CA GLY A 41 -11.73 0.12 -21.13
C GLY A 41 -10.60 1.06 -20.75
N VAL A 42 -10.13 1.02 -19.52
CA VAL A 42 -8.99 1.85 -19.10
C VAL A 42 -7.73 1.36 -19.79
N CYS A 43 -6.93 2.26 -20.33
CA CYS A 43 -5.73 1.90 -21.07
C CYS A 43 -4.68 1.24 -20.18
N LYS A 44 -3.86 0.40 -20.79
CA LYS A 44 -2.84 -0.37 -20.08
C LYS A 44 -1.87 0.50 -19.29
N SER A 45 -1.49 1.64 -19.84
CA SER A 45 -0.56 2.56 -19.17
C SER A 45 -1.07 2.99 -17.80
N LYS A 46 -2.35 3.31 -17.72
CA LYS A 46 -2.96 3.72 -16.44
C LYS A 46 -3.06 2.55 -15.48
N ARG A 47 -3.40 1.36 -16.00
CA ARG A 47 -3.49 0.16 -15.17
C ARG A 47 -2.13 -0.22 -14.58
N ASP A 48 -1.07 -0.09 -15.37
CA ASP A 48 0.27 -0.45 -14.95
C ASP A 48 0.82 0.50 -13.87
N LYS A 49 0.28 1.72 -13.79
CA LYS A 49 0.68 2.68 -12.78
C LYS A 49 0.03 2.45 -11.42
N LEU A 50 -0.97 1.59 -11.36
CA LEU A 50 -1.62 1.28 -10.10
C LEU A 50 -0.66 0.56 -9.16
N ASN A 51 -0.78 0.87 -7.88
CA ASN A 51 0.00 0.21 -6.84
C ASN A 51 -0.88 -0.02 -5.61
N LYS A 52 -0.28 -0.60 -4.57
CA LYS A 52 -1.03 -0.93 -3.36
C LYS A 52 -1.56 0.31 -2.64
N VAL A 53 -0.89 1.44 -2.77
CA VAL A 53 -1.36 2.70 -2.18
C VAL A 53 -2.70 3.11 -2.80
N ASP A 54 -2.87 2.91 -4.11
CA ASP A 54 -4.14 3.21 -4.78
C ASP A 54 -5.26 2.34 -4.24
N VAL A 55 -4.97 1.07 -3.96
CA VAL A 55 -5.95 0.16 -3.37
C VAL A 55 -6.35 0.63 -1.98
N ILE A 56 -5.37 1.06 -1.19
CA ILE A 56 -5.62 1.58 0.16
C ILE A 56 -6.48 2.83 0.09
N ALA A 57 -6.19 3.72 -0.85
CA ALA A 57 -6.92 4.98 -1.00
C ALA A 57 -8.39 4.78 -1.36
N ASP A 58 -8.74 3.65 -1.98
CA ASP A 58 -10.12 3.35 -2.34
C ASP A 58 -10.98 2.93 -1.15
N ASP A 59 -10.38 2.57 -0.03
CA ASP A 59 -11.10 2.07 1.13
C ASP A 59 -10.69 2.87 2.36
N LYS A 60 -11.65 3.58 2.93
CA LYS A 60 -11.45 4.43 4.09
C LYS A 60 -10.85 3.68 5.26
N LYS A 61 -11.32 2.46 5.48
CA LYS A 61 -10.82 1.61 6.56
C LYS A 61 -9.36 1.26 6.36
N LEU A 62 -8.97 0.98 5.12
CA LEU A 62 -7.59 0.69 4.79
C LEU A 62 -6.70 1.90 4.99
N ILE A 63 -7.21 3.10 4.68
CA ILE A 63 -6.48 4.35 4.91
C ILE A 63 -6.16 4.50 6.40
N GLU A 64 -7.14 4.27 7.26
CA GLU A 64 -6.95 4.38 8.70
C GLU A 64 -5.92 3.39 9.20
N ILE A 65 -6.00 2.14 8.76
CA ILE A 65 -5.05 1.10 9.13
C ILE A 65 -3.65 1.46 8.64
N TYR A 66 -3.55 1.91 7.41
CA TYR A 66 -2.27 2.30 6.83
C TYR A 66 -1.60 3.41 7.63
N LEU A 67 -2.35 4.45 7.97
CA LEU A 67 -1.83 5.56 8.75
C LEU A 67 -1.37 5.11 10.14
N ALA A 68 -2.13 4.23 10.77
CA ALA A 68 -1.76 3.68 12.08
C ALA A 68 -0.46 2.87 11.99
N VAL A 69 -0.32 2.05 10.96
CA VAL A 69 0.88 1.25 10.75
C VAL A 69 2.09 2.14 10.51
N VAL A 70 1.96 3.14 9.65
CA VAL A 70 3.04 4.07 9.35
C VAL A 70 3.50 4.79 10.62
N LYS A 71 2.55 5.24 11.43
CA LYS A 71 2.84 5.94 12.68
C LYS A 71 3.59 5.03 13.66
N GLU A 72 3.14 3.80 13.81
CA GLU A 72 3.80 2.84 14.69
C GLU A 72 5.21 2.53 14.23
N MET A 73 5.41 2.35 12.94
CA MET A 73 6.74 2.07 12.40
C MET A 73 7.69 3.24 12.56
N ALA A 74 7.19 4.46 12.42
CA ALA A 74 7.99 5.65 12.66
C ALA A 74 8.49 5.69 14.12
N VAL A 75 7.61 5.36 15.05
CA VAL A 75 7.96 5.32 16.47
C VAL A 75 8.98 4.21 16.75
N GLN A 76 8.76 3.02 16.20
CA GLN A 76 9.66 1.89 16.41
C GLN A 76 11.06 2.15 15.88
N ARG A 77 11.17 2.90 14.81
CA ARG A 77 12.48 3.22 14.22
C ARG A 77 13.12 4.44 14.86
N GLY A 78 12.53 4.97 15.93
CA GLY A 78 13.08 6.08 16.65
C GLY A 78 12.94 7.42 15.94
N ALA A 79 12.08 7.51 14.94
CA ALA A 79 11.84 8.78 14.27
C ALA A 79 11.17 9.75 15.24
N LYS A 80 11.73 10.93 15.36
CA LYS A 80 11.14 11.95 16.20
C LYS A 80 10.05 12.67 15.43
N ILE A 81 8.85 12.57 15.94
CA ILE A 81 7.72 13.31 15.41
C ILE A 81 7.55 14.51 16.32
N ALA A 82 8.26 15.54 16.01
CA ALA A 82 8.17 16.74 16.81
C ALA A 82 6.96 17.55 16.44
#